data_aa0af5d2b75a47e60778fa8d5e6c1321
#
_entry.id   aa0af5d2b75a47e60778fa8d5e6c1321
#
_cell.length_a   1.000
_cell.length_b   1.000
_cell.length_c   1.000
_cell.angle_alpha   90.00
_cell.angle_beta   90.00
_cell.angle_gamma   90.00
#
_symmetry.space_group_name_H-M   'P 1'
#
loop_
_entity.id
_entity.type
_entity.pdbx_description
1 polymer ?
#
loop_
_entity_poly.entity_id
_entity_poly.type
_entity_poly.pdbx_seq_one_letter_code
_entity_poly.pdbx_strand_id
1 'polypeptide(L)'
;MNTTSSFIIDKIDNFIDACAPIAKELEIELTKRPAIAPDSGGEGEVDKCEFLQAWLEAQGITQLERFDAPDSRAKKGVRPNLVATIPGRRDSPRLWIMSHLDVVPPGEAKLWQSDPWSVVQKDDEPLGPRFVGRGVEDNQQGLTASVIAVFALVKNGVAPEHTVKLLFAADEEVGSAYGIHWLLKNKGELFRKNDMALIPDGGDPKGESIEIAEKNLLWLKFTTNGLQAHGSRPDQGNNAHLAGAYLAIALYEGLSRAFSAHNPLFEPDCSTFQPTKKEANVPNVNTIPGEDVFCMDMRILPQYSIADALAEVDAITKEIEKRFSVTITRDTLQSAESLPTPADSVLVKKLSKAVKDVYHVETRCIGIGGGTVAAPLRNVGIDAVVWSRLDDVAHQPNEYALVKNILGDAKVMAVLTLGGL
;
A
#
# COMPACT_ATOMS: atom_id res chain seq x y z
N MET A 1 17.56 25.55 16.61
CA MET A 1 18.52 24.42 16.41
C MET A 1 19.88 24.79 16.99
N ASN A 2 20.56 23.83 17.61
CA ASN A 2 21.92 24.04 18.11
C ASN A 2 22.86 24.09 16.87
N THR A 3 23.88 24.94 16.84
CA THR A 3 24.81 25.12 15.71
C THR A 3 25.43 23.80 15.20
N THR A 4 25.68 22.86 16.13
CA THR A 4 26.19 21.51 15.79
C THR A 4 25.18 20.67 15.00
N SER A 5 23.88 20.78 15.29
CA SER A 5 22.81 20.03 14.62
C SER A 5 22.61 20.52 13.18
N SER A 6 22.63 21.84 12.94
CA SER A 6 22.53 22.40 11.58
C SER A 6 23.72 21.95 10.73
N PHE A 7 24.94 21.97 11.25
CA PHE A 7 26.12 21.52 10.52
C PHE A 7 26.05 20.05 10.07
N ILE A 8 25.49 19.16 10.91
CA ILE A 8 25.32 17.73 10.56
C ILE A 8 24.29 17.57 9.45
N ILE A 9 23.17 18.27 9.52
CA ILE A 9 22.12 18.23 8.49
C ILE A 9 22.71 18.73 7.16
N ASP A 10 23.32 19.91 7.13
CA ASP A 10 23.92 20.48 5.93
C ASP A 10 24.94 19.53 5.29
N LYS A 11 25.74 18.84 6.11
CA LYS A 11 26.71 17.86 5.63
C LYS A 11 26.03 16.64 4.98
N ILE A 12 24.96 16.13 5.57
CA ILE A 12 24.21 14.98 5.05
C ILE A 12 23.46 15.38 3.77
N ASP A 13 22.82 16.54 3.75
CA ASP A 13 22.09 17.07 2.59
C ASP A 13 23.00 17.25 1.37
N ASN A 14 24.18 17.87 1.56
CA ASN A 14 25.19 18.03 0.51
C ASN A 14 25.70 16.67 -0.02
N PHE A 15 25.82 15.67 0.87
CA PHE A 15 26.18 14.32 0.45
C PHE A 15 25.07 13.67 -0.38
N ILE A 16 23.81 13.82 0.04
CA ILE A 16 22.64 13.28 -0.69
C ILE A 16 22.52 13.94 -2.08
N ASP A 17 22.75 15.25 -2.20
CA ASP A 17 22.73 15.94 -3.49
C ASP A 17 23.74 15.35 -4.49
N ALA A 18 24.86 14.82 -4.01
CA ALA A 18 25.85 14.13 -4.84
C ALA A 18 25.48 12.69 -5.19
N CYS A 19 24.38 12.14 -4.64
CA CYS A 19 23.96 10.73 -4.82
C CYS A 19 23.11 10.48 -6.09
N ALA A 20 22.87 11.47 -6.96
CA ALA A 20 22.13 11.23 -8.21
C ALA A 20 22.70 10.08 -9.08
N PRO A 21 24.03 9.86 -9.20
CA PRO A 21 24.57 8.69 -9.88
C PRO A 21 24.24 7.36 -9.19
N ILE A 22 24.16 7.35 -7.86
CA ILE A 22 23.78 6.16 -7.06
C ILE A 22 22.29 5.87 -7.24
N ALA A 23 21.43 6.91 -7.22
CA ALA A 23 20.02 6.74 -7.54
C ALA A 23 19.84 6.11 -8.91
N LYS A 24 20.55 6.62 -9.92
CA LYS A 24 20.52 6.06 -11.28
C LYS A 24 20.97 4.59 -11.33
N GLU A 25 22.05 4.25 -10.65
CA GLU A 25 22.54 2.86 -10.56
C GLU A 25 21.48 1.95 -9.96
N LEU A 26 20.91 2.33 -8.82
CA LEU A 26 19.88 1.53 -8.14
C LEU A 26 18.64 1.35 -9.01
N GLU A 27 18.10 2.43 -9.58
CA GLU A 27 16.92 2.36 -10.46
C GLU A 27 17.16 1.43 -11.66
N ILE A 28 18.31 1.54 -12.33
CA ILE A 28 18.67 0.68 -13.46
C ILE A 28 18.75 -0.78 -13.02
N GLU A 29 19.50 -1.06 -11.96
CA GLU A 29 19.80 -2.44 -11.58
C GLU A 29 18.59 -3.13 -10.92
N LEU A 30 17.74 -2.40 -10.20
CA LEU A 30 16.49 -2.93 -9.65
C LEU A 30 15.47 -3.23 -10.75
N THR A 31 15.29 -2.31 -11.71
CA THR A 31 14.33 -2.49 -12.82
C THR A 31 14.72 -3.64 -13.76
N LYS A 32 16.00 -3.87 -14.00
CA LYS A 32 16.50 -5.04 -14.79
C LYS A 32 16.11 -6.39 -14.19
N ARG A 33 15.66 -6.43 -12.95
CA ARG A 33 15.26 -7.65 -12.22
C ARG A 33 13.76 -7.61 -11.95
N PRO A 34 12.94 -7.97 -12.95
CA PRO A 34 11.50 -7.97 -12.76
C PRO A 34 11.12 -8.85 -11.58
N ALA A 35 10.42 -8.26 -10.62
CA ALA A 35 9.97 -8.95 -9.42
C ALA A 35 8.44 -9.07 -9.44
N ILE A 36 7.91 -9.62 -10.54
CA ILE A 36 6.47 -9.84 -10.71
C ILE A 36 6.06 -11.04 -9.85
N ALA A 37 4.97 -10.89 -9.10
CA ALA A 37 4.43 -11.95 -8.27
C ALA A 37 4.00 -13.18 -9.10
N PRO A 38 4.11 -14.43 -8.56
CA PRO A 38 3.62 -15.62 -9.23
C PRO A 38 2.14 -15.57 -9.61
N ASP A 39 1.33 -14.89 -8.82
CA ASP A 39 -0.10 -14.66 -9.10
C ASP A 39 -0.33 -13.85 -10.39
N SER A 40 0.64 -13.05 -10.79
CA SER A 40 0.67 -12.27 -12.03
C SER A 40 1.58 -12.87 -13.11
N GLY A 41 2.00 -14.13 -12.94
CA GLY A 41 2.78 -14.89 -13.93
C GLY A 41 4.30 -14.67 -13.87
N GLY A 42 4.81 -14.07 -12.80
CA GLY A 42 6.23 -13.87 -12.58
C GLY A 42 6.90 -14.94 -11.71
N GLU A 43 8.15 -14.70 -11.33
CA GLU A 43 8.98 -15.60 -10.51
C GLU A 43 9.25 -15.06 -9.09
N GLY A 44 8.68 -13.89 -8.74
CA GLY A 44 8.89 -13.25 -7.43
C GLY A 44 10.20 -12.45 -7.34
N GLU A 45 10.61 -12.09 -6.13
CA GLU A 45 11.53 -11.00 -5.82
C GLU A 45 12.99 -11.44 -5.61
N VAL A 46 13.31 -12.73 -5.75
CA VAL A 46 14.62 -13.30 -5.34
C VAL A 46 15.79 -12.55 -5.96
N ASP A 47 15.80 -12.34 -7.28
CA ASP A 47 16.93 -11.71 -7.97
C ASP A 47 17.12 -10.24 -7.57
N LYS A 48 16.02 -9.52 -7.37
CA LYS A 48 16.05 -8.12 -6.93
C LYS A 48 16.54 -8.03 -5.48
N CYS A 49 16.06 -8.90 -4.62
CA CYS A 49 16.47 -8.98 -3.21
C CYS A 49 17.96 -9.32 -3.09
N GLU A 50 18.46 -10.31 -3.83
CA GLU A 50 19.88 -10.72 -3.79
C GLU A 50 20.82 -9.62 -4.30
N PHE A 51 20.42 -8.88 -5.35
CA PHE A 51 21.15 -7.71 -5.80
C PHE A 51 21.20 -6.63 -4.71
N LEU A 52 20.04 -6.27 -4.13
CA LEU A 52 19.97 -5.24 -3.11
C LEU A 52 20.79 -5.60 -1.87
N GLN A 53 20.70 -6.85 -1.41
CA GLN A 53 21.51 -7.35 -0.31
C GLN A 53 23.01 -7.18 -0.58
N ALA A 54 23.49 -7.64 -1.73
CA ALA A 54 24.90 -7.54 -2.09
C ALA A 54 25.35 -6.07 -2.22
N TRP A 55 24.50 -5.21 -2.75
CA TRP A 55 24.78 -3.78 -2.86
C TRP A 55 24.93 -3.13 -1.49
N LEU A 56 24.00 -3.39 -0.56
CA LEU A 56 24.03 -2.87 0.82
C LEU A 56 25.30 -3.31 1.55
N GLU A 57 25.66 -4.59 1.46
CA GLU A 57 26.89 -5.15 2.04
C GLU A 57 28.14 -4.43 1.50
N ALA A 58 28.23 -4.22 0.19
CA ALA A 58 29.33 -3.52 -0.46
C ALA A 58 29.44 -2.06 0.00
N GLN A 59 28.33 -1.43 0.40
CA GLN A 59 28.34 -0.06 0.94
C GLN A 59 28.65 0.01 2.43
N GLY A 60 28.82 -1.12 3.11
CA GLY A 60 29.14 -1.20 4.54
C GLY A 60 27.90 -1.27 5.44
N ILE A 61 26.72 -1.49 4.88
CA ILE A 61 25.49 -1.79 5.62
C ILE A 61 25.41 -3.31 5.77
N THR A 62 25.97 -3.83 6.86
CA THR A 62 26.25 -5.28 7.01
C THR A 62 25.34 -6.00 8.01
N GLN A 63 24.54 -5.27 8.79
CA GLN A 63 23.54 -5.89 9.67
C GLN A 63 22.28 -6.20 8.87
N LEU A 64 22.34 -7.26 8.09
CA LEU A 64 21.26 -7.71 7.19
C LEU A 64 20.66 -9.01 7.69
N GLU A 65 19.35 -9.11 7.67
CA GLU A 65 18.57 -10.30 8.00
C GLU A 65 17.58 -10.56 6.86
N ARG A 66 17.56 -11.78 6.33
CA ARG A 66 16.65 -12.19 5.27
C ARG A 66 15.63 -13.19 5.82
N PHE A 67 14.36 -12.96 5.53
CA PHE A 67 13.24 -13.78 5.96
C PHE A 67 12.50 -14.29 4.72
N ASP A 68 12.71 -15.56 4.39
CA ASP A 68 12.14 -16.20 3.21
C ASP A 68 10.77 -16.83 3.53
N ALA A 69 9.69 -16.23 3.03
CA ALA A 69 8.36 -16.82 3.10
C ALA A 69 8.23 -17.95 2.06
N PRO A 70 7.79 -19.16 2.43
CA PRO A 70 7.71 -20.30 1.50
C PRO A 70 6.63 -20.07 0.44
N ASP A 71 6.99 -20.13 -0.84
CA ASP A 71 6.06 -20.15 -2.00
C ASP A 71 6.66 -21.01 -3.11
N SER A 72 6.15 -22.21 -3.30
CA SER A 72 6.64 -23.16 -4.30
C SER A 72 6.50 -22.71 -5.75
N ARG A 73 5.71 -21.67 -6.01
CA ARG A 73 5.50 -21.07 -7.33
C ARG A 73 6.61 -20.07 -7.69
N ALA A 74 7.27 -19.52 -6.66
CA ALA A 74 8.31 -18.51 -6.82
C ALA A 74 9.69 -19.14 -7.05
N LYS A 75 10.62 -18.33 -7.57
CA LYS A 75 12.02 -18.71 -7.76
C LYS A 75 12.64 -19.17 -6.45
N LYS A 76 13.41 -20.26 -6.48
CA LYS A 76 13.98 -20.94 -5.30
C LYS A 76 12.95 -21.36 -4.24
N GLY A 77 11.64 -21.33 -4.56
CA GLY A 77 10.56 -21.72 -3.65
C GLY A 77 10.27 -20.72 -2.53
N VAL A 78 10.67 -19.46 -2.67
CA VAL A 78 10.56 -18.45 -1.60
C VAL A 78 10.22 -17.05 -2.12
N ARG A 79 9.57 -16.26 -1.25
CA ARG A 79 9.34 -14.82 -1.40
C ARG A 79 10.17 -14.13 -0.30
N PRO A 80 11.29 -13.47 -0.64
CA PRO A 80 12.22 -12.91 0.34
C PRO A 80 11.78 -11.56 0.88
N ASN A 81 11.95 -11.37 2.18
CA ASN A 81 11.85 -10.09 2.86
C ASN A 81 13.22 -9.76 3.45
N LEU A 82 13.80 -8.62 3.12
CA LEU A 82 15.13 -8.22 3.56
C LEU A 82 15.02 -7.08 4.59
N VAL A 83 15.69 -7.23 5.72
CA VAL A 83 15.80 -6.19 6.76
C VAL A 83 17.24 -5.73 6.89
N ALA A 84 17.50 -4.45 6.73
CA ALA A 84 18.77 -3.81 7.03
C ALA A 84 18.65 -3.00 8.32
N THR A 85 19.57 -3.22 9.27
CA THR A 85 19.58 -2.54 10.57
C THR A 85 20.73 -1.55 10.66
N ILE A 86 20.43 -0.30 10.97
CA ILE A 86 21.39 0.76 11.24
C ILE A 86 21.26 1.14 12.71
N PRO A 87 22.23 0.76 13.56
CA PRO A 87 22.18 1.03 14.98
C PRO A 87 22.12 2.53 15.27
N GLY A 88 21.17 2.93 16.09
CA GLY A 88 21.02 4.29 16.57
C GLY A 88 21.63 4.53 17.94
N ARG A 89 21.59 5.79 18.39
CA ARG A 89 21.96 6.17 19.76
C ARG A 89 21.02 5.58 20.82
N ARG A 90 19.78 5.26 20.40
CA ARG A 90 18.75 4.60 21.20
C ARG A 90 18.16 3.43 20.42
N ASP A 91 17.98 2.28 21.05
CA ASP A 91 17.41 1.08 20.41
C ASP A 91 15.87 1.04 20.46
N SER A 92 15.23 1.91 21.24
CA SER A 92 13.76 1.96 21.35
C SER A 92 13.28 3.40 21.56
N PRO A 93 12.14 3.80 20.93
CA PRO A 93 11.48 3.09 19.83
C PRO A 93 12.39 2.99 18.61
N ARG A 94 12.14 2.01 17.71
CA ARG A 94 12.84 1.94 16.43
C ARG A 94 12.05 2.65 15.35
N LEU A 95 12.73 3.13 14.32
CA LEU A 95 12.11 3.67 13.12
C LEU A 95 12.26 2.66 11.98
N TRP A 96 11.15 2.14 11.52
CA TRP A 96 11.07 1.35 10.30
C TRP A 96 10.84 2.27 9.10
N ILE A 97 11.53 2.02 7.99
CA ILE A 97 11.20 2.56 6.67
C ILE A 97 10.96 1.36 5.78
N MET A 98 9.75 1.25 5.24
CA MET A 98 9.29 0.02 4.59
C MET A 98 8.93 0.29 3.15
N SER A 99 9.63 -0.38 2.24
CA SER A 99 9.37 -0.38 0.81
C SER A 99 9.14 -1.80 0.32
N HIS A 100 8.58 -1.99 -0.87
CA HIS A 100 8.42 -3.31 -1.44
C HIS A 100 9.35 -3.57 -2.64
N LEU A 101 9.56 -4.84 -2.93
CA LEU A 101 10.46 -5.32 -3.99
C LEU A 101 9.70 -5.65 -5.27
N ASP A 102 8.46 -6.12 -5.13
CA ASP A 102 7.64 -6.54 -6.26
C ASP A 102 7.12 -5.36 -7.09
N VAL A 103 6.63 -5.67 -8.25
CA VAL A 103 6.06 -4.71 -9.20
C VAL A 103 4.94 -5.38 -9.98
N VAL A 104 3.96 -4.60 -10.43
CA VAL A 104 2.94 -5.09 -11.35
C VAL A 104 3.51 -5.38 -12.75
N PRO A 105 2.88 -6.25 -13.54
CA PRO A 105 3.22 -6.43 -14.96
C PRO A 105 3.16 -5.10 -15.73
N PRO A 106 4.00 -4.92 -16.78
CA PRO A 106 4.08 -3.66 -17.52
C PRO A 106 2.84 -3.39 -18.40
N GLY A 107 1.95 -4.36 -18.58
CA GLY A 107 0.82 -4.27 -19.50
C GLY A 107 1.25 -4.39 -20.97
N GLU A 108 0.52 -3.73 -21.88
CA GLU A 108 0.76 -3.84 -23.31
C GLU A 108 2.03 -3.11 -23.75
N ALA A 109 2.99 -3.83 -24.29
CA ALA A 109 4.29 -3.29 -24.74
C ALA A 109 4.16 -2.10 -25.74
N LYS A 110 3.11 -2.09 -26.57
CA LYS A 110 2.87 -0.99 -27.54
C LYS A 110 2.57 0.35 -26.90
N LEU A 111 2.23 0.40 -25.61
CA LEU A 111 1.95 1.62 -24.86
C LEU A 111 3.22 2.25 -24.27
N TRP A 112 4.32 1.50 -24.27
CA TRP A 112 5.61 1.96 -23.77
C TRP A 112 6.44 2.59 -24.91
N GLN A 113 7.11 3.71 -24.60
CA GLN A 113 8.06 4.38 -25.51
C GLN A 113 9.45 3.74 -25.48
N SER A 114 9.76 2.97 -24.44
CA SER A 114 11.01 2.22 -24.26
C SER A 114 10.69 0.87 -23.60
N ASP A 115 11.66 -0.03 -23.57
CA ASP A 115 11.53 -1.29 -22.83
C ASP A 115 11.28 -0.99 -21.34
N PRO A 116 10.15 -1.45 -20.73
CA PRO A 116 9.84 -1.19 -19.33
C PRO A 116 10.89 -1.72 -18.35
N TRP A 117 11.70 -2.69 -18.75
CA TRP A 117 12.74 -3.31 -17.92
C TRP A 117 14.12 -2.71 -18.14
N SER A 118 14.22 -1.67 -18.96
CA SER A 118 15.47 -0.96 -19.26
C SER A 118 15.28 0.53 -18.99
N VAL A 119 15.68 0.98 -17.80
CA VAL A 119 15.51 2.38 -17.38
C VAL A 119 16.15 3.33 -18.37
N VAL A 120 15.37 4.30 -18.84
CA VAL A 120 15.83 5.42 -19.66
C VAL A 120 15.80 6.70 -18.82
N GLN A 121 16.93 7.38 -18.74
CA GLN A 121 16.97 8.72 -18.17
C GLN A 121 16.48 9.74 -19.21
N LYS A 122 15.56 10.61 -18.81
CA LYS A 122 15.11 11.78 -19.58
C LYS A 122 15.36 13.05 -18.77
N ASP A 123 15.76 14.12 -19.45
CA ASP A 123 16.13 15.39 -18.82
C ASP A 123 15.35 16.58 -19.42
N ASP A 124 14.25 16.30 -20.16
CA ASP A 124 13.45 17.30 -20.87
C ASP A 124 12.45 18.02 -19.96
N GLU A 125 12.23 19.29 -20.26
CA GLU A 125 11.23 20.13 -19.61
C GLU A 125 9.78 19.70 -19.98
N PRO A 126 8.79 19.92 -19.10
CA PRO A 126 8.88 20.67 -17.84
C PRO A 126 9.27 19.84 -16.60
N LEU A 127 9.41 18.52 -16.71
CA LEU A 127 9.61 17.62 -15.57
C LEU A 127 11.07 17.63 -15.07
N GLY A 128 12.04 17.79 -15.97
CA GLY A 128 13.44 17.69 -15.69
C GLY A 128 13.95 16.24 -15.55
N PRO A 129 15.10 16.05 -14.87
CA PRO A 129 15.74 14.73 -14.75
C PRO A 129 14.84 13.68 -14.09
N ARG A 130 14.62 12.58 -14.83
CA ARG A 130 13.80 11.46 -14.37
C ARG A 130 14.24 10.13 -14.96
N PHE A 131 13.92 9.07 -14.27
CA PHE A 131 14.09 7.68 -14.70
C PHE A 131 12.74 7.15 -15.17
N VAL A 132 12.71 6.50 -16.35
CA VAL A 132 11.50 5.93 -16.94
C VAL A 132 11.65 4.41 -17.03
N GLY A 133 10.74 3.67 -16.44
CA GLY A 133 10.73 2.19 -16.41
C GLY A 133 9.63 1.67 -15.50
N ARG A 134 9.34 0.37 -15.52
CA ARG A 134 8.37 -0.23 -14.60
C ARG A 134 8.96 -0.34 -13.20
N GLY A 135 8.20 0.12 -12.19
CA GLY A 135 8.56 0.05 -10.78
C GLY A 135 9.43 1.19 -10.30
N VAL A 136 9.82 2.15 -11.18
CA VAL A 136 10.71 3.25 -10.80
C VAL A 136 10.05 4.23 -9.83
N GLU A 137 8.73 4.44 -9.90
CA GLU A 137 7.99 5.21 -8.90
C GLU A 137 7.47 4.28 -7.80
N ASP A 138 6.84 3.17 -8.21
CA ASP A 138 6.18 2.21 -7.34
C ASP A 138 6.97 0.87 -7.29
N ASN A 139 7.78 0.62 -6.25
CA ASN A 139 8.10 1.51 -5.13
C ASN A 139 9.63 1.77 -5.06
N GLN A 140 10.34 1.70 -6.23
CA GLN A 140 11.79 1.87 -6.24
C GLN A 140 12.20 3.30 -5.85
N GLN A 141 11.38 4.33 -6.13
CA GLN A 141 11.65 5.69 -5.65
C GLN A 141 11.80 5.71 -4.12
N GLY A 142 10.82 5.17 -3.40
CA GLY A 142 10.84 5.11 -1.93
C GLY A 142 11.96 4.21 -1.40
N LEU A 143 12.19 3.07 -2.04
CA LEU A 143 13.28 2.16 -1.73
C LEU A 143 14.64 2.86 -1.89
N THR A 144 14.91 3.45 -3.05
CA THR A 144 16.16 4.14 -3.37
C THR A 144 16.40 5.32 -2.44
N ALA A 145 15.36 6.11 -2.16
CA ALA A 145 15.44 7.23 -1.21
C ALA A 145 15.82 6.76 0.20
N SER A 146 15.20 5.69 0.70
CA SER A 146 15.49 5.10 2.00
C SER A 146 16.93 4.59 2.10
N VAL A 147 17.41 3.92 1.06
CA VAL A 147 18.79 3.43 0.95
C VAL A 147 19.77 4.59 0.94
N ILE A 148 19.56 5.63 0.13
CA ILE A 148 20.43 6.82 0.06
C ILE A 148 20.47 7.55 1.41
N ALA A 149 19.33 7.67 2.11
CA ALA A 149 19.29 8.31 3.41
C ALA A 149 20.22 7.62 4.42
N VAL A 150 20.12 6.30 4.57
CA VAL A 150 20.98 5.56 5.52
C VAL A 150 22.42 5.44 5.02
N PHE A 151 22.64 5.33 3.72
CA PHE A 151 23.96 5.34 3.10
C PHE A 151 24.72 6.64 3.42
N ALA A 152 24.04 7.79 3.33
CA ALA A 152 24.62 9.08 3.71
C ALA A 152 25.03 9.12 5.18
N LEU A 153 24.22 8.58 6.09
CA LEU A 153 24.56 8.48 7.50
C LEU A 153 25.80 7.60 7.73
N VAL A 154 25.81 6.40 7.16
CA VAL A 154 26.91 5.43 7.31
C VAL A 154 28.23 5.99 6.77
N LYS A 155 28.23 6.55 5.54
CA LYS A 155 29.46 7.13 4.93
C LYS A 155 29.99 8.35 5.67
N ASN A 156 29.14 9.07 6.38
CA ASN A 156 29.57 10.22 7.18
C ASN A 156 29.82 9.90 8.65
N GLY A 157 29.66 8.64 9.06
CA GLY A 157 29.87 8.20 10.46
C GLY A 157 28.87 8.82 11.44
N VAL A 158 27.64 9.11 10.97
CA VAL A 158 26.58 9.74 11.77
C VAL A 158 25.59 8.67 12.22
N ALA A 159 25.47 8.47 13.53
CA ALA A 159 24.47 7.56 14.08
C ALA A 159 23.09 8.23 14.13
N PRO A 160 22.01 7.55 13.68
CA PRO A 160 20.64 8.04 13.83
C PRO A 160 20.23 8.16 15.31
N GLU A 161 19.17 8.91 15.61
CA GLU A 161 18.66 9.03 16.99
C GLU A 161 18.17 7.69 17.52
N HIS A 162 17.34 7.03 16.73
CA HIS A 162 16.80 5.69 17.00
C HIS A 162 17.39 4.68 16.03
N THR A 163 17.48 3.41 16.44
CA THR A 163 17.80 2.34 15.49
C THR A 163 16.84 2.39 14.33
N VAL A 164 17.38 2.47 13.10
CA VAL A 164 16.62 2.46 11.85
C VAL A 164 16.63 1.05 11.29
N LYS A 165 15.46 0.59 10.84
CA LYS A 165 15.29 -0.66 10.13
C LYS A 165 14.67 -0.38 8.76
N LEU A 166 15.43 -0.66 7.70
CA LEU A 166 14.84 -0.70 6.36
C LEU A 166 14.26 -2.09 6.14
N LEU A 167 12.98 -2.16 5.79
CA LEU A 167 12.36 -3.41 5.34
C LEU A 167 12.04 -3.30 3.85
N PHE A 168 12.53 -4.27 3.10
CA PHE A 168 12.21 -4.45 1.69
C PHE A 168 11.34 -5.70 1.60
N ALA A 169 10.02 -5.49 1.53
CA ALA A 169 9.03 -6.55 1.60
C ALA A 169 8.72 -7.15 0.23
N ALA A 170 8.28 -8.39 0.23
CA ALA A 170 7.72 -9.06 -0.94
C ALA A 170 6.21 -8.87 -1.00
N ASP A 171 5.60 -9.07 -2.20
CA ASP A 171 4.18 -9.39 -2.34
C ASP A 171 3.20 -8.24 -2.02
N GLU A 172 3.66 -7.00 -2.05
CA GLU A 172 2.80 -5.84 -1.73
C GLU A 172 1.65 -5.74 -2.73
N GLU A 173 1.95 -5.78 -4.01
CA GLU A 173 1.08 -5.56 -5.17
C GLU A 173 -0.07 -6.58 -5.32
N VAL A 174 -0.01 -7.69 -4.58
CA VAL A 174 -1.01 -8.75 -4.61
C VAL A 174 -1.54 -9.12 -3.22
N GLY A 175 -1.38 -8.21 -2.24
CA GLY A 175 -2.02 -8.28 -0.92
C GLY A 175 -1.13 -8.76 0.21
N SER A 176 0.20 -8.73 0.05
CA SER A 176 1.22 -8.87 1.11
C SER A 176 1.16 -10.18 1.92
N ALA A 177 0.56 -11.24 1.35
CA ALA A 177 0.41 -12.52 2.04
C ALA A 177 1.76 -13.16 2.40
N TYR A 178 2.81 -12.93 1.57
CA TYR A 178 4.18 -13.39 1.77
C TYR A 178 5.12 -12.28 2.27
N GLY A 179 4.64 -11.04 2.32
CA GLY A 179 5.30 -9.85 2.84
C GLY A 179 4.98 -9.59 4.31
N ILE A 180 4.41 -8.41 4.58
CA ILE A 180 4.16 -7.94 5.95
C ILE A 180 3.22 -8.87 6.75
N HIS A 181 2.20 -9.47 6.13
CA HIS A 181 1.32 -10.39 6.84
C HIS A 181 2.05 -11.65 7.29
N TRP A 182 2.94 -12.20 6.43
CA TRP A 182 3.76 -13.35 6.80
C TRP A 182 4.75 -13.00 7.92
N LEU A 183 5.40 -11.82 7.84
CA LEU A 183 6.35 -11.35 8.86
C LEU A 183 5.66 -11.18 10.21
N LEU A 184 4.51 -10.49 10.27
CA LEU A 184 3.77 -10.29 11.52
C LEU A 184 3.32 -11.62 12.14
N LYS A 185 2.92 -12.59 11.32
CA LYS A 185 2.49 -13.91 11.78
C LYS A 185 3.63 -14.80 12.27
N ASN A 186 4.77 -14.81 11.54
CA ASN A 186 5.82 -15.79 11.75
C ASN A 186 7.08 -15.20 12.41
N LYS A 187 7.22 -13.88 12.40
CA LYS A 187 8.35 -13.10 12.91
C LYS A 187 7.89 -11.86 13.68
N GLY A 188 6.75 -11.95 14.35
CA GLY A 188 6.15 -10.81 15.06
C GLY A 188 7.09 -10.15 16.08
N GLU A 189 8.07 -10.91 16.61
CA GLU A 189 9.10 -10.40 17.49
C GLU A 189 10.04 -9.36 16.87
N LEU A 190 10.07 -9.26 15.54
CA LEU A 190 10.78 -8.20 14.84
C LEU A 190 10.20 -6.83 15.16
N PHE A 191 8.89 -6.76 15.36
CA PHE A 191 8.15 -5.52 15.56
C PHE A 191 7.85 -5.32 17.04
N ARG A 192 8.25 -4.16 17.58
CA ARG A 192 7.98 -3.85 19.00
C ARG A 192 6.83 -2.86 19.10
N LYS A 193 5.98 -3.05 20.06
CA LYS A 193 4.98 -2.05 20.41
C LYS A 193 5.68 -0.70 20.68
N ASN A 194 5.20 0.37 20.13
CA ASN A 194 5.76 1.72 20.12
C ASN A 194 6.89 1.95 19.09
N ASP A 195 7.27 0.98 18.26
CA ASP A 195 8.04 1.29 17.06
C ASP A 195 7.22 2.26 16.17
N MET A 196 7.91 2.95 15.29
CA MET A 196 7.33 3.87 14.31
C MET A 196 7.63 3.34 12.91
N ALA A 197 6.73 3.54 11.95
CA ALA A 197 6.94 3.09 10.57
C ALA A 197 6.58 4.19 9.56
N LEU A 198 7.51 4.50 8.66
CA LEU A 198 7.29 5.29 7.46
C LEU A 198 7.23 4.34 6.26
N ILE A 199 6.18 4.46 5.46
CA ILE A 199 6.01 3.72 4.21
C ILE A 199 6.08 4.75 3.07
N PRO A 200 7.18 4.84 2.32
CA PRO A 200 7.33 5.78 1.22
C PRO A 200 6.70 5.24 -0.08
N ASP A 201 5.39 5.00 -0.04
CA ASP A 201 4.63 4.30 -1.06
C ASP A 201 3.31 5.00 -1.41
N GLY A 202 3.21 6.26 -1.13
CA GLY A 202 2.05 7.10 -1.44
C GLY A 202 2.29 8.52 -1.02
N GLY A 203 1.57 9.44 -1.65
CA GLY A 203 1.73 10.86 -1.38
C GLY A 203 1.12 11.74 -2.46
N ASP A 204 1.73 12.89 -2.74
CA ASP A 204 1.31 13.82 -3.77
C ASP A 204 2.49 14.58 -4.37
N PRO A 205 2.31 15.26 -5.54
CA PRO A 205 3.41 15.96 -6.24
C PRO A 205 4.07 17.10 -5.44
N LYS A 206 3.45 17.57 -4.37
CA LYS A 206 4.02 18.61 -3.49
C LYS A 206 4.64 18.02 -2.22
N GLY A 207 4.29 16.78 -1.86
CA GLY A 207 4.68 16.15 -0.62
C GLY A 207 3.93 16.68 0.61
N GLU A 208 2.74 17.26 0.41
CA GLU A 208 1.92 17.86 1.47
C GLU A 208 1.12 16.82 2.28
N SER A 209 0.77 15.68 1.65
CA SER A 209 -0.14 14.69 2.23
C SER A 209 0.61 13.64 3.03
N ILE A 210 0.29 13.52 4.32
CA ILE A 210 0.71 12.41 5.18
C ILE A 210 -0.52 11.53 5.41
N GLU A 211 -0.51 10.32 4.88
CA GLU A 211 -1.57 9.38 5.12
C GLU A 211 -1.41 8.73 6.50
N ILE A 212 -2.45 8.85 7.30
CA ILE A 212 -2.50 8.32 8.67
C ILE A 212 -3.61 7.31 8.90
N ALA A 213 -4.48 7.11 7.92
CA ALA A 213 -5.64 6.21 8.04
C ALA A 213 -6.13 5.69 6.69
N GLU A 214 -6.78 4.55 6.72
CA GLU A 214 -7.43 3.90 5.59
C GLU A 214 -8.87 3.54 5.96
N LYS A 215 -9.77 3.50 4.97
CA LYS A 215 -11.09 2.91 5.20
C LYS A 215 -10.97 1.39 5.32
N ASN A 216 -11.76 0.81 6.21
CA ASN A 216 -11.91 -0.64 6.26
C ASN A 216 -12.45 -1.15 4.92
N LEU A 217 -11.87 -2.21 4.42
CA LEU A 217 -12.23 -2.83 3.15
C LEU A 217 -13.06 -4.09 3.40
N LEU A 218 -14.21 -4.18 2.73
CA LEU A 218 -15.05 -5.37 2.77
C LEU A 218 -15.66 -5.64 1.39
N TRP A 219 -15.27 -6.75 0.75
CA TRP A 219 -15.86 -7.21 -0.49
C TRP A 219 -16.69 -8.44 -0.24
N LEU A 220 -17.97 -8.36 -0.60
CA LEU A 220 -18.92 -9.44 -0.43
C LEU A 220 -19.49 -9.89 -1.78
N LYS A 221 -19.64 -11.20 -1.94
CA LYS A 221 -20.40 -11.83 -3.03
C LYS A 221 -21.68 -12.37 -2.46
N PHE A 222 -22.81 -12.03 -3.06
CA PHE A 222 -24.14 -12.54 -2.70
C PHE A 222 -24.63 -13.47 -3.79
N THR A 223 -25.12 -14.67 -3.39
CA THR A 223 -25.80 -15.62 -4.26
C THR A 223 -27.20 -15.80 -3.76
N THR A 224 -28.17 -15.35 -4.54
CA THR A 224 -29.60 -15.53 -4.27
C THR A 224 -30.12 -16.77 -4.99
N ASN A 225 -30.67 -17.73 -4.25
CA ASN A 225 -31.26 -18.95 -4.78
C ASN A 225 -32.79 -18.90 -4.60
N GLY A 226 -33.48 -19.01 -5.72
CA GLY A 226 -34.93 -19.07 -5.81
C GLY A 226 -35.40 -20.33 -6.51
N LEU A 227 -36.51 -20.23 -7.22
CA LEU A 227 -37.08 -21.33 -7.99
C LEU A 227 -37.34 -20.89 -9.43
N GLN A 228 -36.63 -21.52 -10.38
CA GLN A 228 -36.81 -21.25 -11.81
C GLN A 228 -38.20 -21.66 -12.31
N ALA A 229 -38.81 -20.81 -13.13
CA ALA A 229 -40.11 -21.10 -13.75
C ALA A 229 -40.26 -20.37 -15.08
N HIS A 230 -41.33 -20.74 -15.85
CA HIS A 230 -41.67 -20.01 -17.08
C HIS A 230 -42.13 -18.59 -16.74
N GLY A 231 -41.68 -17.57 -17.50
CA GLY A 231 -41.95 -16.16 -17.22
C GLY A 231 -43.44 -15.80 -17.15
N SER A 232 -44.33 -16.57 -17.82
CA SER A 232 -45.78 -16.39 -17.75
C SER A 232 -46.44 -17.07 -16.52
N ARG A 233 -45.67 -17.81 -15.73
CA ARG A 233 -46.16 -18.55 -14.55
C ARG A 233 -45.36 -18.17 -13.29
N PRO A 234 -45.39 -16.90 -12.89
CA PRO A 234 -44.68 -16.44 -11.71
C PRO A 234 -45.17 -17.06 -10.38
N ASP A 235 -46.37 -17.61 -10.41
CA ASP A 235 -46.97 -18.40 -9.33
C ASP A 235 -46.25 -19.70 -9.04
N GLN A 236 -45.44 -20.21 -9.98
CA GLN A 236 -44.69 -21.46 -9.88
C GLN A 236 -43.20 -21.27 -9.60
N GLY A 237 -42.73 -20.04 -9.41
CA GLY A 237 -41.34 -19.74 -9.22
C GLY A 237 -41.08 -18.71 -8.13
N ASN A 238 -39.83 -18.68 -7.65
CA ASN A 238 -39.33 -17.61 -6.77
C ASN A 238 -38.20 -16.87 -7.52
N ASN A 239 -38.45 -15.67 -7.94
CA ASN A 239 -37.54 -14.93 -8.83
C ASN A 239 -36.29 -14.45 -8.10
N ALA A 240 -35.19 -15.19 -8.29
CA ALA A 240 -33.90 -14.86 -7.68
C ALA A 240 -33.36 -13.51 -8.15
N HIS A 241 -33.56 -13.16 -9.45
CA HIS A 241 -33.09 -11.88 -9.97
C HIS A 241 -33.84 -10.70 -9.36
N LEU A 242 -35.16 -10.78 -9.20
CA LEU A 242 -35.96 -9.75 -8.54
C LEU A 242 -35.50 -9.57 -7.07
N ALA A 243 -35.35 -10.68 -6.36
CA ALA A 243 -34.87 -10.66 -4.97
C ALA A 243 -33.46 -10.09 -4.84
N GLY A 244 -32.53 -10.47 -5.72
CA GLY A 244 -31.15 -9.95 -5.76
C GLY A 244 -31.10 -8.45 -6.07
N ALA A 245 -31.95 -7.96 -6.98
CA ALA A 245 -32.05 -6.53 -7.27
C ALA A 245 -32.56 -5.72 -6.04
N TYR A 246 -33.59 -6.22 -5.36
CA TYR A 246 -34.06 -5.62 -4.11
C TYR A 246 -33.00 -5.69 -3.00
N LEU A 247 -32.26 -6.78 -2.89
CA LEU A 247 -31.16 -6.92 -1.92
C LEU A 247 -30.09 -5.84 -2.18
N ALA A 248 -29.64 -5.68 -3.42
CA ALA A 248 -28.62 -4.70 -3.75
C ALA A 248 -29.03 -3.27 -3.38
N ILE A 249 -30.29 -2.90 -3.67
CA ILE A 249 -30.84 -1.57 -3.30
C ILE A 249 -30.96 -1.44 -1.77
N ALA A 250 -31.51 -2.46 -1.09
CA ALA A 250 -31.71 -2.44 0.34
C ALA A 250 -30.39 -2.36 1.11
N LEU A 251 -29.35 -3.08 0.64
CA LEU A 251 -28.01 -2.98 1.21
C LEU A 251 -27.41 -1.59 0.99
N TYR A 252 -27.48 -1.04 -0.23
CA TYR A 252 -26.98 0.29 -0.52
C TYR A 252 -27.64 1.37 0.39
N GLU A 253 -28.96 1.38 0.47
CA GLU A 253 -29.70 2.35 1.28
C GLU A 253 -29.57 2.13 2.79
N GLY A 254 -29.67 0.86 3.22
CA GLY A 254 -29.62 0.50 4.64
C GLY A 254 -28.26 0.76 5.26
N LEU A 255 -27.19 0.30 4.61
CA LEU A 255 -25.83 0.53 5.08
C LEU A 255 -25.44 2.01 5.02
N SER A 256 -25.81 2.74 3.95
CA SER A 256 -25.55 4.18 3.87
C SER A 256 -26.24 4.97 4.98
N ARG A 257 -27.40 4.51 5.44
CA ARG A 257 -28.14 5.11 6.57
C ARG A 257 -27.53 4.74 7.91
N ALA A 258 -27.19 3.45 8.09
CA ALA A 258 -26.62 2.94 9.34
C ALA A 258 -25.23 3.51 9.62
N PHE A 259 -24.41 3.69 8.57
CA PHE A 259 -23.02 4.16 8.64
C PHE A 259 -22.85 5.55 8.04
N SER A 260 -23.70 6.49 8.46
CA SER A 260 -23.86 7.84 7.87
C SER A 260 -22.91 8.91 8.41
N ALA A 261 -21.95 8.56 9.28
CA ALA A 261 -20.98 9.54 9.78
C ALA A 261 -20.07 10.08 8.68
N HIS A 262 -19.59 11.30 8.89
CA HIS A 262 -18.60 11.95 8.04
C HIS A 262 -17.27 12.08 8.77
N ASN A 263 -16.17 11.93 8.04
CA ASN A 263 -14.83 12.16 8.54
C ASN A 263 -14.02 12.94 7.48
N PRO A 264 -13.72 14.23 7.71
CA PRO A 264 -13.07 15.10 6.73
C PRO A 264 -11.61 14.70 6.41
N LEU A 265 -11.09 13.67 7.11
CA LEU A 265 -9.79 13.09 6.80
C LEU A 265 -9.80 12.36 5.44
N PHE A 266 -10.96 11.90 4.98
CA PHE A 266 -11.14 11.07 3.78
C PHE A 266 -11.85 11.81 2.63
N GLU A 267 -11.60 11.33 1.41
CA GLU A 267 -12.33 11.75 0.21
C GLU A 267 -12.78 10.51 -0.58
N PRO A 268 -14.10 10.26 -0.72
CA PRO A 268 -15.20 10.97 -0.05
C PRO A 268 -15.15 10.79 1.48
N ASP A 269 -15.68 11.77 2.21
CA ASP A 269 -15.66 11.87 3.67
C ASP A 269 -16.60 10.90 4.41
N CYS A 270 -17.28 10.00 3.69
CA CYS A 270 -18.24 9.03 4.21
C CYS A 270 -17.86 7.59 3.84
N SER A 271 -18.52 6.63 4.49
CA SER A 271 -18.46 5.23 4.06
C SER A 271 -19.17 5.06 2.72
N THR A 272 -18.70 4.11 1.89
CA THR A 272 -19.30 3.83 0.57
C THR A 272 -19.65 2.35 0.46
N PHE A 273 -20.81 2.05 -0.15
CA PHE A 273 -21.39 0.72 -0.29
C PHE A 273 -21.88 0.54 -1.72
N GLN A 274 -21.03 0.05 -2.62
CA GLN A 274 -21.35 0.02 -4.05
C GLN A 274 -21.57 -1.41 -4.55
N PRO A 275 -22.76 -1.72 -5.13
CA PRO A 275 -22.90 -2.90 -5.97
C PRO A 275 -22.03 -2.73 -7.23
N THR A 276 -21.12 -3.67 -7.48
CA THR A 276 -20.12 -3.51 -8.55
C THR A 276 -20.24 -4.56 -9.64
N LYS A 277 -20.06 -5.83 -9.31
CA LYS A 277 -20.04 -6.93 -10.26
C LYS A 277 -21.37 -7.65 -10.27
N LYS A 278 -21.89 -7.93 -11.47
CA LYS A 278 -23.10 -8.73 -11.69
C LYS A 278 -22.79 -9.89 -12.62
N GLU A 279 -23.20 -11.11 -12.24
CA GLU A 279 -23.06 -12.28 -13.11
C GLU A 279 -24.31 -12.48 -13.98
N ALA A 280 -24.14 -13.07 -15.14
CA ALA A 280 -25.27 -13.44 -15.99
C ALA A 280 -26.07 -14.59 -15.34
N ASN A 281 -27.41 -14.54 -15.46
CA ASN A 281 -28.28 -15.58 -14.93
C ASN A 281 -28.83 -16.49 -16.04
N VAL A 282 -30.05 -16.27 -16.53
CA VAL A 282 -30.66 -17.12 -17.56
C VAL A 282 -30.38 -16.63 -19.00
N PRO A 283 -30.23 -17.53 -19.98
CA PRO A 283 -29.88 -17.14 -21.34
C PRO A 283 -31.07 -16.61 -22.19
N ASN A 284 -32.30 -16.77 -21.71
CA ASN A 284 -33.52 -16.42 -22.43
C ASN A 284 -34.48 -15.57 -21.60
N VAL A 285 -35.21 -14.65 -22.28
CA VAL A 285 -36.03 -13.64 -21.63
C VAL A 285 -37.30 -14.18 -20.95
N ASN A 286 -37.84 -15.31 -21.40
CA ASN A 286 -39.09 -15.85 -20.91
C ASN A 286 -38.93 -16.83 -19.72
N THR A 287 -37.82 -16.79 -19.02
CA THR A 287 -37.53 -17.64 -17.84
C THR A 287 -37.32 -16.78 -16.59
N ILE A 288 -38.02 -17.13 -15.51
CA ILE A 288 -37.75 -16.61 -14.15
C ILE A 288 -36.45 -17.25 -13.68
N PRO A 289 -35.40 -16.46 -13.32
CA PRO A 289 -34.14 -17.02 -12.84
C PRO A 289 -34.28 -17.71 -11.50
N GLY A 290 -33.67 -18.89 -11.39
CA GLY A 290 -33.51 -19.62 -10.13
C GLY A 290 -32.29 -19.21 -9.31
N GLU A 291 -31.35 -18.49 -9.95
CA GLU A 291 -30.13 -18.00 -9.30
C GLU A 291 -29.82 -16.58 -9.77
N ASP A 292 -29.25 -15.77 -8.87
CA ASP A 292 -28.76 -14.43 -9.16
C ASP A 292 -27.54 -14.11 -8.30
N VAL A 293 -26.48 -13.57 -8.93
CA VAL A 293 -25.20 -13.32 -8.26
C VAL A 293 -24.74 -11.88 -8.49
N PHE A 294 -24.36 -11.19 -7.39
CA PHE A 294 -23.69 -9.90 -7.48
C PHE A 294 -22.67 -9.72 -6.37
N CYS A 295 -21.77 -8.75 -6.54
CA CYS A 295 -20.77 -8.36 -5.54
C CYS A 295 -20.98 -6.91 -5.10
N MET A 296 -20.51 -6.61 -3.89
CA MET A 296 -20.41 -5.24 -3.36
C MET A 296 -18.98 -4.94 -2.93
N ASP A 297 -18.52 -3.74 -3.28
CA ASP A 297 -17.35 -3.07 -2.71
C ASP A 297 -17.81 -2.13 -1.60
N MET A 298 -17.30 -2.34 -0.40
CA MET A 298 -17.62 -1.53 0.77
C MET A 298 -16.34 -0.92 1.32
N ARG A 299 -16.33 0.41 1.44
CA ARG A 299 -15.26 1.20 2.05
C ARG A 299 -15.82 1.88 3.28
N ILE A 300 -15.47 1.36 4.45
CA ILE A 300 -16.13 1.69 5.71
C ILE A 300 -15.19 2.57 6.54
N LEU A 301 -15.65 3.73 6.99
CA LEU A 301 -14.85 4.61 7.84
C LEU A 301 -14.35 3.88 9.09
N PRO A 302 -13.08 4.07 9.52
CA PRO A 302 -12.45 3.25 10.56
C PRO A 302 -13.05 3.37 11.96
N GLN A 303 -13.95 4.34 12.20
CA GLN A 303 -14.73 4.40 13.45
C GLN A 303 -15.84 3.34 13.54
N TYR A 304 -16.13 2.64 12.45
CA TYR A 304 -17.06 1.51 12.40
C TYR A 304 -16.32 0.20 12.25
N SER A 305 -16.77 -0.86 12.91
CA SER A 305 -16.18 -2.18 12.73
C SER A 305 -16.77 -2.90 11.51
N ILE A 306 -16.00 -3.80 10.91
CA ILE A 306 -16.52 -4.72 9.88
C ILE A 306 -17.61 -5.62 10.48
N ALA A 307 -17.50 -6.00 11.76
CA ALA A 307 -18.50 -6.84 12.43
C ALA A 307 -19.88 -6.16 12.48
N ASP A 308 -19.93 -4.84 12.76
CA ASP A 308 -21.19 -4.09 12.76
C ASP A 308 -21.80 -4.02 11.35
N ALA A 309 -20.95 -3.82 10.33
CA ALA A 309 -21.39 -3.80 8.93
C ALA A 309 -21.97 -5.17 8.50
N LEU A 310 -21.32 -6.26 8.89
CA LEU A 310 -21.79 -7.62 8.60
C LEU A 310 -23.12 -7.93 9.34
N ALA A 311 -23.29 -7.45 10.56
CA ALA A 311 -24.54 -7.63 11.30
C ALA A 311 -25.72 -6.93 10.59
N GLU A 312 -25.51 -5.71 10.07
CA GLU A 312 -26.54 -4.98 9.31
C GLU A 312 -26.81 -5.67 7.96
N VAL A 313 -25.78 -6.14 7.25
CA VAL A 313 -25.92 -6.94 6.03
C VAL A 313 -26.78 -8.17 6.28
N ASP A 314 -26.52 -8.91 7.36
CA ASP A 314 -27.26 -10.14 7.72
C ASP A 314 -28.73 -9.84 8.09
N ALA A 315 -29.00 -8.71 8.75
CA ALA A 315 -30.35 -8.27 9.07
C ALA A 315 -31.16 -7.96 7.80
N ILE A 316 -30.59 -7.16 6.90
CA ILE A 316 -31.22 -6.79 5.62
C ILE A 316 -31.45 -8.06 4.77
N THR A 317 -30.46 -8.94 4.68
CA THR A 317 -30.54 -10.20 3.92
C THR A 317 -31.72 -11.06 4.37
N LYS A 318 -31.91 -11.24 5.67
CA LYS A 318 -33.03 -12.02 6.24
C LYS A 318 -34.40 -11.43 5.89
N GLU A 319 -34.54 -10.12 5.83
CA GLU A 319 -35.79 -9.48 5.41
C GLU A 319 -36.13 -9.79 3.94
N ILE A 320 -35.12 -9.74 3.06
CA ILE A 320 -35.27 -10.05 1.64
C ILE A 320 -35.60 -11.54 1.43
N GLU A 321 -34.91 -12.45 2.12
CA GLU A 321 -35.20 -13.89 2.09
C GLU A 321 -36.66 -14.18 2.44
N LYS A 322 -37.14 -13.59 3.52
CA LYS A 322 -38.53 -13.75 3.96
C LYS A 322 -39.53 -13.16 2.96
N ARG A 323 -39.22 -11.98 2.40
CA ARG A 323 -40.12 -11.27 1.48
C ARG A 323 -40.32 -11.99 0.15
N PHE A 324 -39.25 -12.59 -0.38
CA PHE A 324 -39.24 -13.22 -1.71
C PHE A 324 -39.25 -14.75 -1.67
N SER A 325 -39.23 -15.36 -0.48
CA SER A 325 -39.14 -16.81 -0.31
C SER A 325 -37.95 -17.42 -1.04
N VAL A 326 -36.79 -16.79 -0.92
CA VAL A 326 -35.51 -17.21 -1.50
C VAL A 326 -34.50 -17.51 -0.39
N THR A 327 -33.39 -18.15 -0.73
CA THR A 327 -32.23 -18.32 0.15
C THR A 327 -31.08 -17.48 -0.38
N ILE A 328 -30.38 -16.75 0.48
CA ILE A 328 -29.27 -15.89 0.11
C ILE A 328 -28.03 -16.34 0.88
N THR A 329 -26.96 -16.67 0.16
CA THR A 329 -25.65 -16.93 0.74
C THR A 329 -24.71 -15.76 0.49
N ARG A 330 -23.75 -15.56 1.42
CA ARG A 330 -22.78 -14.49 1.38
C ARG A 330 -21.37 -15.05 1.53
N ASP A 331 -20.51 -14.79 0.56
CA ASP A 331 -19.09 -15.09 0.63
C ASP A 331 -18.30 -13.81 0.85
N THR A 332 -17.33 -13.82 1.76
CA THR A 332 -16.38 -12.73 1.94
C THR A 332 -15.21 -12.95 0.98
N LEU A 333 -15.06 -12.05 0.00
CA LEU A 333 -13.97 -12.09 -0.96
C LEU A 333 -12.71 -11.42 -0.41
N GLN A 334 -12.90 -10.31 0.32
CA GLN A 334 -11.82 -9.58 0.99
C GLN A 334 -12.35 -8.88 2.24
N SER A 335 -11.53 -8.82 3.29
CA SER A 335 -11.84 -8.13 4.53
C SER A 335 -10.55 -7.65 5.19
N ALA A 336 -10.44 -6.35 5.42
CA ALA A 336 -9.31 -5.72 6.10
C ALA A 336 -9.78 -4.55 6.95
N GLU A 337 -9.46 -4.59 8.24
CA GLU A 337 -9.66 -3.45 9.14
C GLU A 337 -8.34 -2.67 9.27
N SER A 338 -8.45 -1.35 9.42
CA SER A 338 -7.32 -0.45 9.59
C SER A 338 -7.58 0.51 10.75
N LEU A 339 -6.72 0.46 11.77
CA LEU A 339 -6.71 1.47 12.81
C LEU A 339 -5.94 2.71 12.30
N PRO A 340 -6.36 3.93 12.68
CA PRO A 340 -5.63 5.15 12.32
C PRO A 340 -4.41 5.36 13.21
N THR A 341 -3.34 5.94 12.66
CA THR A 341 -2.28 6.58 13.46
C THR A 341 -2.80 7.92 13.97
N PRO A 342 -2.59 8.27 15.26
CA PRO A 342 -3.00 9.58 15.78
C PRO A 342 -2.31 10.73 15.01
N ALA A 343 -3.09 11.72 14.58
CA ALA A 343 -2.57 12.89 13.85
C ALA A 343 -1.55 13.72 14.68
N ASP A 344 -1.61 13.59 16.00
CA ASP A 344 -0.69 14.26 16.92
C ASP A 344 0.45 13.35 17.43
N SER A 345 0.62 12.16 16.82
CA SER A 345 1.69 11.23 17.18
C SER A 345 3.09 11.84 16.99
N VAL A 346 4.06 11.26 17.64
CA VAL A 346 5.47 11.70 17.54
C VAL A 346 5.97 11.57 16.11
N LEU A 347 5.59 10.48 15.41
CA LEU A 347 6.00 10.22 14.03
C LEU A 347 5.46 11.31 13.10
N VAL A 348 4.16 11.59 13.14
CA VAL A 348 3.54 12.62 12.30
C VAL A 348 4.17 13.98 12.50
N LYS A 349 4.38 14.39 13.76
CA LYS A 349 5.03 15.69 14.09
C LYS A 349 6.46 15.78 13.56
N LYS A 350 7.27 14.72 13.74
CA LYS A 350 8.65 14.69 13.27
C LYS A 350 8.72 14.68 11.74
N LEU A 351 7.85 13.88 11.07
CA LEU A 351 7.78 13.83 9.61
C LEU A 351 7.34 15.19 9.04
N SER A 352 6.28 15.78 9.58
CA SER A 352 5.81 17.12 9.16
C SER A 352 6.92 18.17 9.25
N LYS A 353 7.69 18.12 10.34
CA LYS A 353 8.84 19.02 10.48
C LYS A 353 9.92 18.75 9.45
N ALA A 354 10.27 17.48 9.20
CA ALA A 354 11.29 17.10 8.22
C ALA A 354 10.88 17.52 6.80
N VAL A 355 9.62 17.31 6.42
CA VAL A 355 9.08 17.75 5.13
C VAL A 355 9.14 19.26 5.00
N LYS A 356 8.74 20.01 6.03
CA LYS A 356 8.82 21.47 6.04
C LYS A 356 10.26 21.97 5.92
N ASP A 357 11.20 21.35 6.62
CA ASP A 357 12.61 21.74 6.60
C ASP A 357 13.24 21.52 5.21
N VAL A 358 12.87 20.43 4.50
CA VAL A 358 13.45 20.04 3.20
C VAL A 358 12.69 20.66 2.02
N TYR A 359 11.37 20.51 2.01
CA TYR A 359 10.54 20.92 0.86
C TYR A 359 9.87 22.28 1.02
N HIS A 360 9.94 22.88 2.21
CA HIS A 360 9.34 24.19 2.53
C HIS A 360 7.80 24.22 2.34
N VAL A 361 7.15 23.08 2.53
CA VAL A 361 5.69 22.94 2.46
C VAL A 361 5.11 22.59 3.82
N GLU A 362 3.88 23.01 4.07
CA GLU A 362 3.12 22.57 5.25
C GLU A 362 2.39 21.29 4.92
N THR A 363 2.47 20.31 5.81
CA THR A 363 1.80 19.03 5.60
C THR A 363 0.39 19.02 6.16
N ARG A 364 -0.44 18.14 5.63
CA ARG A 364 -1.78 17.81 6.13
C ARG A 364 -1.93 16.31 6.28
N CYS A 365 -2.60 15.88 7.33
CA CYS A 365 -2.98 14.49 7.48
C CYS A 365 -4.16 14.16 6.57
N ILE A 366 -4.11 12.99 5.93
CA ILE A 366 -5.20 12.46 5.09
C ILE A 366 -5.51 11.02 5.45
N GLY A 367 -6.69 10.57 5.04
CA GLY A 367 -7.08 9.16 4.99
C GLY A 367 -7.41 8.77 3.56
N ILE A 368 -7.15 7.53 3.19
CA ILE A 368 -7.44 7.00 1.85
C ILE A 368 -8.54 5.94 1.84
N GLY A 369 -9.11 5.70 0.68
CA GLY A 369 -10.11 4.64 0.47
C GLY A 369 -9.50 3.26 0.17
N GLY A 370 -8.21 3.20 -0.11
CA GLY A 370 -7.45 1.97 -0.40
C GLY A 370 -6.90 1.31 0.86
N GLY A 371 -6.04 0.31 0.65
CA GLY A 371 -5.28 -0.34 1.72
C GLY A 371 -3.79 -0.32 1.38
N THR A 372 -2.95 -0.18 2.39
CA THR A 372 -1.50 -0.24 2.28
C THR A 372 -0.90 -1.16 3.34
N VAL A 373 0.40 -1.38 3.29
CA VAL A 373 1.11 -2.14 4.34
C VAL A 373 1.14 -1.42 5.70
N ALA A 374 0.66 -0.18 5.79
CA ALA A 374 0.54 0.54 7.06
C ALA A 374 -0.57 -0.04 7.96
N ALA A 375 -1.70 -0.48 7.40
CA ALA A 375 -2.81 -1.03 8.16
C ALA A 375 -2.42 -2.21 9.07
N PRO A 376 -1.74 -3.27 8.59
CA PRO A 376 -1.29 -4.38 9.43
C PRO A 376 -0.41 -3.94 10.60
N LEU A 377 0.44 -2.93 10.40
CA LEU A 377 1.32 -2.40 11.46
C LEU A 377 0.52 -1.61 12.50
N ARG A 378 -0.41 -0.76 12.06
CA ARG A 378 -1.32 -0.02 12.96
C ARG A 378 -2.13 -0.97 13.83
N ASN A 379 -2.60 -2.08 13.25
CA ASN A 379 -3.38 -3.09 13.97
C ASN A 379 -2.60 -3.83 15.06
N VAL A 380 -1.27 -3.86 15.00
CA VAL A 380 -0.42 -4.41 16.08
C VAL A 380 0.14 -3.32 17.01
N GLY A 381 -0.33 -2.07 16.88
CA GLY A 381 -0.02 -0.97 17.78
C GLY A 381 1.27 -0.21 17.45
N ILE A 382 1.65 -0.17 16.18
CA ILE A 382 2.76 0.61 15.66
C ILE A 382 2.18 1.84 14.95
N ASP A 383 2.67 3.03 15.32
CA ASP A 383 2.33 4.23 14.56
C ASP A 383 2.96 4.13 13.16
N ALA A 384 2.11 4.01 12.13
CA ALA A 384 2.54 3.89 10.74
C ALA A 384 1.90 4.96 9.87
N VAL A 385 2.70 5.61 9.03
CA VAL A 385 2.27 6.64 8.10
C VAL A 385 2.79 6.33 6.70
N VAL A 386 2.03 6.72 5.68
CA VAL A 386 2.46 6.66 4.28
C VAL A 386 2.79 8.07 3.82
N TRP A 387 3.97 8.25 3.25
CA TRP A 387 4.40 9.53 2.72
C TRP A 387 5.57 9.40 1.77
N SER A 388 5.46 10.02 0.62
CA SER A 388 6.50 10.28 -0.36
C SER A 388 6.11 11.51 -1.18
N ARG A 389 7.03 12.11 -1.91
CA ARG A 389 6.71 13.10 -2.94
C ARG A 389 6.76 12.43 -4.29
N LEU A 390 5.61 12.17 -4.91
CA LEU A 390 5.49 11.43 -6.17
C LEU A 390 4.40 12.03 -7.07
N ASP A 391 4.46 11.73 -8.36
CA ASP A 391 3.55 12.29 -9.36
C ASP A 391 2.33 11.39 -9.62
N ASP A 392 2.20 10.24 -8.91
CA ASP A 392 1.11 9.26 -9.00
C ASP A 392 0.96 8.68 -10.42
N VAL A 393 2.08 8.22 -10.97
CA VAL A 393 2.15 7.55 -12.28
C VAL A 393 2.35 6.03 -12.16
N ALA A 394 2.18 5.50 -10.95
CA ALA A 394 2.20 4.08 -10.66
C ALA A 394 1.26 3.28 -11.58
N HIS A 395 1.63 2.06 -11.92
CA HIS A 395 0.85 1.13 -12.76
C HIS A 395 0.59 1.60 -14.19
N GLN A 396 1.02 2.81 -14.59
CA GLN A 396 0.84 3.34 -15.93
C GLN A 396 2.00 2.96 -16.86
N PRO A 397 1.77 2.85 -18.19
CA PRO A 397 2.86 2.79 -19.14
C PRO A 397 3.68 4.09 -19.13
N ASN A 398 5.00 3.96 -19.29
CA ASN A 398 5.97 5.07 -19.17
C ASN A 398 6.03 5.69 -17.76
N GLU A 399 5.75 4.90 -16.74
CA GLU A 399 5.99 5.24 -15.35
C GLU A 399 7.37 5.87 -15.18
N TYR A 400 7.47 6.89 -14.32
CA TYR A 400 8.73 7.60 -14.09
C TYR A 400 8.89 8.04 -12.64
N ALA A 401 10.15 8.13 -12.20
CA ALA A 401 10.53 8.74 -10.92
C ALA A 401 11.41 9.97 -11.17
N LEU A 402 11.09 11.09 -10.52
CA LEU A 402 11.87 12.32 -10.61
C LEU A 402 13.12 12.23 -9.72
N VAL A 403 14.29 12.50 -10.29
CA VAL A 403 15.55 12.49 -9.52
C VAL A 403 15.49 13.43 -8.32
N LYS A 404 14.88 14.60 -8.48
CA LYS A 404 14.68 15.57 -7.39
C LYS A 404 13.79 15.03 -6.25
N ASN A 405 12.81 14.16 -6.57
CA ASN A 405 11.96 13.56 -5.56
C ASN A 405 12.73 12.47 -4.79
N ILE A 406 13.44 11.57 -5.50
CA ILE A 406 14.29 10.55 -4.86
C ILE A 406 15.26 11.20 -3.85
N LEU A 407 16.00 12.24 -4.28
CA LEU A 407 16.98 12.88 -3.42
C LEU A 407 16.34 13.72 -2.31
N GLY A 408 15.23 14.38 -2.60
CA GLY A 408 14.48 15.16 -1.60
C GLY A 408 13.87 14.27 -0.52
N ASP A 409 13.24 13.15 -0.91
CA ASP A 409 12.69 12.18 0.03
C ASP A 409 13.80 11.54 0.88
N ALA A 410 14.96 11.25 0.27
CA ALA A 410 16.14 10.80 1.02
C ALA A 410 16.58 11.81 2.10
N LYS A 411 16.54 13.11 1.80
CA LYS A 411 16.82 14.16 2.81
C LYS A 411 15.78 14.18 3.91
N VAL A 412 14.48 14.11 3.57
CA VAL A 412 13.40 14.03 4.57
C VAL A 412 13.61 12.84 5.49
N MET A 413 13.89 11.65 4.92
CA MET A 413 14.15 10.43 5.70
C MET A 413 15.42 10.58 6.56
N ALA A 414 16.48 11.17 6.05
CA ALA A 414 17.71 11.43 6.84
C ALA A 414 17.42 12.37 8.02
N VAL A 415 16.72 13.48 7.81
CA VAL A 415 16.32 14.41 8.87
C VAL A 415 15.41 13.71 9.90
N LEU A 416 14.47 12.90 9.45
CA LEU A 416 13.59 12.11 10.33
C LEU A 416 14.40 11.14 11.21
N THR A 417 15.37 10.42 10.63
CA THR A 417 16.23 9.47 11.35
C THR A 417 17.14 10.16 12.39
N LEU A 418 17.53 11.40 12.12
CA LEU A 418 18.30 12.23 13.06
C LEU A 418 17.47 12.83 14.20
N GLY A 419 16.16 12.56 14.22
CA GLY A 419 15.23 12.95 15.26
C GLY A 419 14.52 14.28 15.01
N GLY A 420 14.61 14.81 13.80
CA GLY A 420 14.05 16.11 13.47
C GLY A 420 14.74 17.23 14.26
N LEU A 421 16.06 17.16 14.39
CA LEU A 421 16.95 17.94 15.24
C LEU A 421 16.61 19.41 15.41
#